data_5a0033054f91a86642090d5e8909d8e9
#
_entry.id   5a0033054f91a86642090d5e8909d8e9
#
_cell.length_a   1.000
_cell.length_b   1.000
_cell.length_c   1.000
_cell.angle_alpha   90.00
_cell.angle_beta   90.00
_cell.angle_gamma   90.00
#
_symmetry.space_group_name_H-M   'P 1'
#
loop_
_entity.id
_entity.type
_entity.pdbx_description
1 polymer ?
#
loop_
_entity_poly.entity_id
_entity_poly.type
_entity_poly.pdbx_seq_one_letter_code
_entity_poly.pdbx_strand_id
1 'polypeptide(L)'
;MRFNRLFAAMLLPALLAGGCRSSIPVPVSPPAKPAAGLTERPASLGLVGDTADVRPAVSGGVVLMGGGTDVDAAFRWMIARSGGGDVVVLRASGTAAYNPYIGGLGTVNSVETLLVNSRELANSPAVARTIRNAEMVFIAGGDQSNYMNYWRGTLVQDALNYLAQTKQAPLGGTSAGCAILGSAYFSGENGSPTATEALTNPYAPTVTLYHDDFLRVPVLRGVLTDQHYLTRDRPGRHVAFLARAWQDWGLLAQGIAVDERTAVCVAPDGTAQVFGRSKAYFLRPAAARPPERVATGQPLQWLQQQQALAVYEVAGSETGQGRVSVTDLGSAPQGGTWQWWWVDNGQLYQARQ
;
A
#
# COMPACT_ATOMS: atom_id res chain seq x y z
N MET A 1 75.63 0.15 10.38
CA MET A 1 76.21 -0.12 11.72
C MET A 1 75.39 -1.23 12.30
N ARG A 2 75.90 -2.50 12.26
CA ARG A 2 76.53 -3.21 13.36
C ARG A 2 75.59 -3.33 14.57
N PHE A 3 75.18 -4.49 15.12
CA PHE A 3 75.88 -5.72 15.34
C PHE A 3 74.91 -6.87 15.64
N ASN A 4 75.31 -8.08 15.14
CA ASN A 4 74.96 -9.43 15.52
C ASN A 4 75.05 -9.72 17.03
N ARG A 5 74.27 -10.69 17.52
CA ARG A 5 74.85 -11.85 18.25
C ARG A 5 73.88 -13.05 18.28
N LEU A 6 74.30 -14.11 17.76
CA LEU A 6 73.95 -15.52 18.00
C LEU A 6 74.14 -15.88 19.45
N PHE A 7 73.32 -16.80 19.95
CA PHE A 7 73.83 -17.90 20.86
C PHE A 7 73.07 -19.20 20.58
N ALA A 8 73.80 -20.22 20.45
CA ALA A 8 73.41 -21.57 20.11
C ALA A 8 73.49 -22.53 21.36
N ALA A 9 72.84 -23.67 21.18
CA ALA A 9 73.00 -24.94 21.85
C ALA A 9 72.28 -25.16 23.18
N MET A 10 71.58 -26.28 23.43
CA MET A 10 72.06 -27.70 23.43
C MET A 10 70.88 -28.66 23.43
N LEU A 11 71.02 -29.73 22.70
CA LEU A 11 70.20 -30.94 22.71
C LEU A 11 70.44 -31.80 23.96
N LEU A 12 69.33 -32.37 24.49
CA LEU A 12 69.39 -33.64 25.21
C LEU A 12 68.13 -34.47 24.91
N PRO A 13 68.21 -35.75 24.61
CA PRO A 13 67.02 -36.56 24.31
C PRO A 13 66.51 -37.25 25.59
N ALA A 14 65.22 -37.20 25.79
CA ALA A 14 64.50 -38.00 26.77
C ALA A 14 63.62 -39.02 26.05
N LEU A 15 63.97 -40.28 26.19
CA LEU A 15 63.15 -41.45 25.88
C LEU A 15 61.91 -41.41 26.79
N LEU A 16 60.74 -41.57 26.20
CA LEU A 16 59.54 -41.91 26.93
C LEU A 16 58.77 -43.00 26.21
N ALA A 17 58.43 -43.97 26.97
CA ALA A 17 57.80 -45.22 26.64
C ALA A 17 56.35 -45.01 26.10
N GLY A 18 56.03 -45.82 25.09
CA GLY A 18 54.68 -45.89 24.51
C GLY A 18 53.69 -46.52 25.48
N GLY A 19 52.58 -45.76 25.65
CA GLY A 19 51.35 -46.27 26.21
C GLY A 19 50.25 -46.13 25.18
N CYS A 20 49.88 -47.23 24.51
CA CYS A 20 48.67 -47.28 23.70
C CYS A 20 47.42 -47.05 24.59
N ARG A 21 46.84 -45.88 24.53
CA ARG A 21 45.45 -45.68 24.99
C ARG A 21 44.52 -45.89 23.82
N SER A 22 43.77 -47.00 23.83
CA SER A 22 42.66 -47.25 22.98
C SER A 22 41.54 -46.17 23.29
N SER A 23 41.34 -45.23 22.39
CA SER A 23 40.21 -44.33 22.43
C SER A 23 38.92 -45.09 22.06
N ILE A 24 38.03 -45.26 23.03
CA ILE A 24 36.67 -45.72 22.77
C ILE A 24 35.97 -44.65 21.93
N PRO A 25 35.42 -44.98 20.75
CA PRO A 25 34.66 -44.00 19.96
C PRO A 25 33.40 -43.57 20.73
N VAL A 26 33.27 -42.26 21.01
CA VAL A 26 32.05 -41.66 21.53
C VAL A 26 30.96 -41.84 20.46
N PRO A 27 29.82 -42.44 20.76
CA PRO A 27 28.72 -42.53 19.79
C PRO A 27 28.29 -41.14 19.40
N VAL A 28 28.47 -40.76 18.14
CA VAL A 28 27.90 -39.53 17.55
C VAL A 28 26.38 -39.78 17.45
N SER A 29 25.65 -39.11 18.30
CA SER A 29 24.18 -39.10 18.18
C SER A 29 23.83 -38.56 16.79
N PRO A 30 22.88 -39.21 16.07
CA PRO A 30 22.41 -38.70 14.81
C PRO A 30 21.83 -37.28 15.04
N PRO A 31 21.97 -36.34 14.05
CA PRO A 31 21.40 -35.02 14.18
C PRO A 31 19.91 -35.14 14.49
N ALA A 32 19.47 -34.44 15.54
CA ALA A 32 18.07 -34.42 15.94
C ALA A 32 17.22 -34.02 14.72
N LYS A 33 16.25 -34.89 14.37
CA LYS A 33 15.27 -34.60 13.35
C LYS A 33 14.63 -33.27 13.71
N PRO A 34 14.57 -32.28 12.78
CA PRO A 34 13.89 -30.99 13.07
C PRO A 34 12.52 -31.28 13.65
N ALA A 35 12.17 -30.64 14.74
CA ALA A 35 10.85 -30.76 15.35
C ALA A 35 9.81 -30.45 14.28
N ALA A 36 8.96 -31.42 13.96
CA ALA A 36 7.83 -31.23 13.06
C ALA A 36 6.90 -30.24 13.73
N GLY A 37 6.76 -29.01 13.16
CA GLY A 37 5.72 -28.10 13.61
C GLY A 37 5.97 -26.60 13.60
N LEU A 38 7.15 -26.09 13.25
CA LEU A 38 7.24 -24.68 12.89
C LEU A 38 6.99 -24.58 11.39
N THR A 39 5.76 -24.25 11.01
CA THR A 39 5.46 -23.80 9.64
C THR A 39 6.36 -22.60 9.37
N GLU A 40 7.30 -22.77 8.43
CA GLU A 40 8.17 -21.70 7.99
C GLU A 40 7.29 -20.52 7.58
N ARG A 41 7.51 -19.35 8.19
CA ARG A 41 6.80 -18.08 7.88
C ARG A 41 7.74 -17.14 7.14
N PRO A 42 8.01 -17.42 5.85
CA PRO A 42 8.89 -16.56 5.06
C PRO A 42 8.27 -15.17 4.96
N ALA A 43 9.12 -14.14 4.91
CA ALA A 43 8.77 -12.73 4.93
C ALA A 43 8.23 -12.19 6.27
N SER A 44 7.93 -13.01 7.28
CA SER A 44 7.44 -12.52 8.56
C SER A 44 8.50 -11.71 9.31
N LEU A 45 8.12 -10.50 9.75
CA LEU A 45 8.91 -9.69 10.68
C LEU A 45 8.49 -9.92 12.14
N GLY A 46 7.57 -10.82 12.39
CA GLY A 46 7.01 -11.16 13.68
C GLY A 46 5.49 -11.06 13.72
N LEU A 47 4.92 -11.69 14.73
CA LEU A 47 3.49 -11.77 14.99
C LEU A 47 3.22 -11.38 16.45
N VAL A 48 2.12 -10.67 16.68
CA VAL A 48 1.56 -10.38 18.02
C VAL A 48 0.17 -11.00 18.07
N GLY A 49 -0.15 -11.71 19.15
CA GLY A 49 -1.40 -12.44 19.33
C GLY A 49 -1.25 -13.95 19.18
N ASP A 50 -2.33 -14.65 18.85
CA ASP A 50 -2.33 -16.11 18.69
C ASP A 50 -1.85 -16.50 17.27
N THR A 51 -1.13 -17.61 17.19
CA THR A 51 -0.65 -18.16 15.91
C THR A 51 -1.66 -19.09 15.22
N ALA A 52 -2.74 -19.45 15.92
CA ALA A 52 -3.79 -20.28 15.36
C ALA A 52 -4.62 -19.48 14.34
N ASP A 53 -4.81 -20.07 13.16
CA ASP A 53 -5.67 -19.51 12.11
C ASP A 53 -7.13 -19.53 12.55
N VAL A 54 -7.78 -18.38 12.54
CA VAL A 54 -9.20 -18.23 12.85
C VAL A 54 -9.96 -17.74 11.61
N ARG A 55 -11.27 -18.02 11.56
CA ARG A 55 -12.08 -17.71 10.38
C ARG A 55 -13.42 -17.07 10.75
N PRO A 56 -13.42 -15.94 11.46
CA PRO A 56 -14.66 -15.21 11.69
C PRO A 56 -15.25 -14.67 10.39
N ALA A 57 -16.54 -14.35 10.43
CA ALA A 57 -17.20 -13.69 9.31
C ALA A 57 -16.62 -12.28 9.12
N VAL A 58 -16.32 -11.93 7.86
CA VAL A 58 -15.84 -10.61 7.46
C VAL A 58 -16.92 -9.84 6.71
N SER A 59 -16.83 -8.51 6.69
CA SER A 59 -17.85 -7.66 6.06
C SER A 59 -17.27 -6.67 5.03
N GLY A 60 -16.09 -6.94 4.51
CA GLY A 60 -15.49 -6.19 3.40
C GLY A 60 -15.30 -4.68 3.64
N GLY A 61 -14.95 -4.01 2.56
CA GLY A 61 -14.70 -2.57 2.51
C GLY A 61 -13.24 -2.23 2.29
N VAL A 62 -12.97 -0.94 2.01
CA VAL A 62 -11.62 -0.48 1.74
C VAL A 62 -11.31 0.81 2.49
N VAL A 63 -10.07 0.96 2.95
CA VAL A 63 -9.58 2.16 3.61
C VAL A 63 -8.43 2.78 2.81
N LEU A 64 -8.61 4.04 2.43
CA LEU A 64 -7.63 4.87 1.74
C LEU A 64 -7.08 5.91 2.71
N MET A 65 -5.82 5.77 3.16
CA MET A 65 -5.18 6.75 4.06
C MET A 65 -4.19 7.62 3.30
N GLY A 66 -4.21 8.91 3.58
CA GLY A 66 -3.39 9.90 2.88
C GLY A 66 -1.92 9.89 3.26
N GLY A 67 -1.53 9.21 4.33
CA GLY A 67 -0.17 9.18 4.84
C GLY A 67 0.04 10.14 6.02
N GLY A 68 1.31 10.32 6.42
CA GLY A 68 1.65 10.99 7.67
C GLY A 68 1.34 10.10 8.87
N THR A 69 0.71 10.64 9.90
CA THR A 69 0.21 9.85 11.03
C THR A 69 -1.06 9.11 10.63
N ASP A 70 -1.11 7.82 10.87
CA ASP A 70 -2.26 6.99 10.56
C ASP A 70 -3.49 7.35 11.41
N VAL A 71 -4.67 6.96 10.92
CA VAL A 71 -5.96 7.31 11.52
C VAL A 71 -6.52 6.12 12.29
N ASP A 72 -6.41 6.16 13.62
CA ASP A 72 -6.88 5.10 14.52
C ASP A 72 -8.33 4.68 14.27
N ALA A 73 -9.22 5.66 14.04
CA ALA A 73 -10.63 5.38 13.80
C ALA A 73 -10.85 4.54 12.54
N ALA A 74 -10.04 4.73 11.50
CA ALA A 74 -10.09 3.94 10.28
C ALA A 74 -9.57 2.51 10.51
N PHE A 75 -8.54 2.31 11.33
CA PHE A 75 -8.14 0.97 11.76
C PHE A 75 -9.22 0.27 12.59
N ARG A 76 -9.85 0.96 13.55
CA ARG A 76 -10.98 0.40 14.31
C ARG A 76 -12.14 0.01 13.39
N TRP A 77 -12.40 0.81 12.37
CA TRP A 77 -13.40 0.50 11.34
C TRP A 77 -13.05 -0.79 10.56
N MET A 78 -11.77 -0.99 10.21
CA MET A 78 -11.32 -2.23 9.55
C MET A 78 -11.38 -3.43 10.51
N ILE A 79 -10.92 -3.29 11.75
CA ILE A 79 -10.94 -4.33 12.78
C ILE A 79 -12.38 -4.83 13.02
N ALA A 80 -13.34 -3.91 13.15
CA ALA A 80 -14.74 -4.29 13.29
C ALA A 80 -15.25 -5.13 12.12
N ARG A 81 -14.75 -4.88 10.90
CA ARG A 81 -15.11 -5.61 9.68
C ARG A 81 -14.36 -6.91 9.48
N SER A 82 -13.23 -7.08 10.14
CA SER A 82 -12.48 -8.34 10.16
C SER A 82 -13.09 -9.41 11.09
N GLY A 83 -14.11 -9.04 11.87
CA GLY A 83 -14.67 -9.94 12.90
C GLY A 83 -13.70 -10.29 14.02
N GLY A 84 -12.61 -9.51 14.18
CA GLY A 84 -11.57 -9.79 15.17
C GLY A 84 -10.59 -10.92 14.77
N GLY A 85 -10.50 -11.23 13.49
CA GLY A 85 -9.64 -12.29 12.96
C GLY A 85 -8.16 -11.88 12.82
N ASP A 86 -7.48 -12.56 11.92
CA ASP A 86 -6.04 -12.35 11.67
C ASP A 86 -5.79 -11.15 10.77
N VAL A 87 -4.85 -10.31 11.19
CA VAL A 87 -4.45 -9.11 10.45
C VAL A 87 -3.07 -9.32 9.83
N VAL A 88 -2.96 -9.08 8.53
CA VAL A 88 -1.68 -9.07 7.83
C VAL A 88 -1.35 -7.65 7.38
N VAL A 89 -0.17 -7.17 7.75
CA VAL A 89 0.40 -5.92 7.24
C VAL A 89 1.43 -6.25 6.16
N LEU A 90 1.24 -5.73 4.94
CA LEU A 90 2.18 -5.92 3.83
C LEU A 90 3.05 -4.68 3.65
N ARG A 91 4.33 -4.92 3.41
CA ARG A 91 5.29 -3.88 3.08
C ARG A 91 6.48 -4.39 2.28
N ALA A 92 7.13 -3.51 1.51
CA ALA A 92 8.36 -3.80 0.79
C ALA A 92 9.61 -3.28 1.51
N SER A 93 9.45 -2.46 2.56
CA SER A 93 10.54 -1.94 3.39
C SER A 93 10.02 -1.56 4.77
N GLY A 94 10.89 -1.53 5.79
CA GLY A 94 10.56 -1.07 7.15
C GLY A 94 10.47 -2.20 8.17
N THR A 95 9.72 -2.00 9.25
CA THR A 95 9.70 -2.84 10.46
C THR A 95 8.30 -3.36 10.79
N ALA A 96 8.18 -4.18 11.84
CA ALA A 96 6.92 -4.70 12.38
C ALA A 96 6.19 -3.72 13.33
N ALA A 97 6.45 -2.42 13.26
CA ALA A 97 5.87 -1.44 14.19
C ALA A 97 4.32 -1.42 14.18
N TYR A 98 3.71 -1.85 13.09
CA TYR A 98 2.24 -1.98 12.99
C TYR A 98 1.67 -3.09 13.88
N ASN A 99 2.45 -4.13 14.21
CA ASN A 99 1.91 -5.26 14.97
C ASN A 99 1.37 -4.82 16.35
N PRO A 100 2.16 -4.22 17.26
CA PRO A 100 1.65 -3.73 18.54
C PRO A 100 0.68 -2.57 18.38
N TYR A 101 0.85 -1.72 17.35
CA TYR A 101 -0.03 -0.57 17.12
C TYR A 101 -1.45 -1.01 16.78
N ILE A 102 -1.65 -1.85 15.76
CA ILE A 102 -2.98 -2.33 15.36
C ILE A 102 -3.58 -3.23 16.46
N GLY A 103 -2.77 -4.11 17.06
CA GLY A 103 -3.20 -4.96 18.18
C GLY A 103 -3.68 -4.17 19.40
N GLY A 104 -3.18 -2.93 19.59
CA GLY A 104 -3.65 -2.03 20.65
C GLY A 104 -4.94 -1.25 20.33
N LEU A 105 -5.41 -1.27 19.08
CA LEU A 105 -6.58 -0.49 18.67
C LEU A 105 -7.91 -1.22 18.80
N GLY A 106 -7.89 -2.53 18.95
CA GLY A 106 -9.11 -3.35 19.10
C GLY A 106 -8.80 -4.82 19.26
N THR A 107 -9.85 -5.64 19.42
CA THR A 107 -9.68 -7.07 19.57
C THR A 107 -9.46 -7.71 18.19
N VAL A 108 -8.29 -8.31 18.01
CA VAL A 108 -7.91 -9.13 16.86
C VAL A 108 -7.23 -10.41 17.36
N ASN A 109 -7.30 -11.50 16.60
CA ASN A 109 -6.63 -12.76 16.95
C ASN A 109 -5.11 -12.59 16.87
N SER A 110 -4.63 -12.07 15.75
CA SER A 110 -3.21 -11.80 15.55
C SER A 110 -2.97 -10.60 14.64
N VAL A 111 -1.76 -10.03 14.72
CA VAL A 111 -1.23 -9.06 13.74
C VAL A 111 0.16 -9.50 13.32
N GLU A 112 0.35 -9.76 12.05
CA GLU A 112 1.64 -10.16 11.47
C GLU A 112 2.05 -9.20 10.35
N THR A 113 3.29 -8.70 10.40
CA THR A 113 3.86 -7.93 9.30
C THR A 113 4.69 -8.83 8.39
N LEU A 114 4.39 -8.80 7.09
CA LEU A 114 5.16 -9.46 6.05
C LEU A 114 6.00 -8.45 5.26
N LEU A 115 7.33 -8.62 5.25
CA LEU A 115 8.27 -7.86 4.43
C LEU A 115 8.48 -8.59 3.10
N VAL A 116 7.69 -8.23 2.09
CA VAL A 116 7.76 -8.84 0.75
C VAL A 116 8.55 -7.91 -0.17
N ASN A 117 9.86 -8.04 -0.14
CA ASN A 117 10.82 -7.16 -0.82
C ASN A 117 11.55 -7.83 -1.99
N SER A 118 11.01 -8.92 -2.50
CA SER A 118 11.50 -9.58 -3.70
C SER A 118 10.40 -10.34 -4.42
N ARG A 119 10.58 -10.59 -5.71
CA ARG A 119 9.65 -11.44 -6.49
C ARG A 119 9.64 -12.89 -6.02
N GLU A 120 10.75 -13.38 -5.46
CA GLU A 120 10.83 -14.72 -4.87
C GLU A 120 9.86 -14.84 -3.69
N LEU A 121 9.94 -13.92 -2.72
CA LEU A 121 9.00 -13.88 -1.59
C LEU A 121 7.56 -13.66 -2.07
N ALA A 122 7.34 -12.81 -3.06
CA ALA A 122 6.02 -12.55 -3.61
C ALA A 122 5.42 -13.77 -4.35
N ASN A 123 6.24 -14.69 -4.81
CA ASN A 123 5.83 -15.97 -5.41
C ASN A 123 5.91 -17.15 -4.43
N SER A 124 6.19 -16.90 -3.15
CA SER A 124 6.18 -17.96 -2.13
C SER A 124 4.72 -18.41 -1.84
N PRO A 125 4.39 -19.70 -2.02
CA PRO A 125 3.07 -20.22 -1.66
C PRO A 125 2.74 -20.06 -0.18
N ALA A 126 3.74 -20.04 0.70
CA ALA A 126 3.55 -19.81 2.14
C ALA A 126 3.13 -18.36 2.42
N VAL A 127 3.79 -17.38 1.80
CA VAL A 127 3.42 -15.95 1.89
C VAL A 127 1.99 -15.73 1.38
N ALA A 128 1.69 -16.24 0.18
CA ALA A 128 0.35 -16.12 -0.41
C ALA A 128 -0.73 -16.77 0.46
N ARG A 129 -0.45 -17.91 1.10
CA ARG A 129 -1.38 -18.57 2.02
C ARG A 129 -1.63 -17.73 3.27
N THR A 130 -0.58 -17.17 3.89
CA THR A 130 -0.75 -16.26 5.04
C THR A 130 -1.66 -15.08 4.69
N ILE A 131 -1.44 -14.46 3.51
CA ILE A 131 -2.30 -13.36 3.05
C ILE A 131 -3.74 -13.84 2.82
N ARG A 132 -3.95 -14.97 2.13
CA ARG A 132 -5.31 -15.49 1.83
C ARG A 132 -6.10 -15.86 3.07
N ASN A 133 -5.41 -16.29 4.12
CA ASN A 133 -6.07 -16.65 5.39
C ASN A 133 -6.49 -15.43 6.20
N ALA A 134 -5.82 -14.28 6.04
CA ALA A 134 -6.11 -13.07 6.82
C ALA A 134 -7.56 -12.57 6.66
N GLU A 135 -8.14 -12.08 7.75
CA GLU A 135 -9.44 -11.40 7.80
C GLU A 135 -9.33 -9.90 7.58
N MET A 136 -8.11 -9.36 7.62
CA MET A 136 -7.82 -7.95 7.30
C MET A 136 -6.43 -7.85 6.69
N VAL A 137 -6.29 -7.06 5.64
CA VAL A 137 -4.97 -6.71 5.09
C VAL A 137 -4.78 -5.21 5.04
N PHE A 138 -3.62 -4.74 5.50
CA PHE A 138 -3.21 -3.36 5.42
C PHE A 138 -1.88 -3.23 4.70
N ILE A 139 -1.84 -2.39 3.65
CA ILE A 139 -0.63 -2.12 2.87
C ILE A 139 0.01 -0.85 3.41
N ALA A 140 1.17 -1.00 4.02
CA ALA A 140 1.91 0.11 4.63
C ALA A 140 2.37 1.12 3.58
N GLY A 141 2.82 2.28 4.03
CA GLY A 141 3.50 3.27 3.18
C GLY A 141 4.92 2.83 2.79
N GLY A 142 5.50 3.59 1.88
CA GLY A 142 6.84 3.34 1.35
C GLY A 142 6.99 3.94 -0.05
N ASP A 143 7.62 3.20 -0.93
CA ASP A 143 7.71 3.48 -2.35
C ASP A 143 6.87 2.46 -3.13
N GLN A 144 5.82 2.93 -3.79
CA GLN A 144 4.91 2.06 -4.54
C GLN A 144 5.57 1.41 -5.76
N SER A 145 6.66 1.94 -6.28
CA SER A 145 7.42 1.31 -7.35
C SER A 145 7.93 -0.09 -6.94
N ASN A 146 8.28 -0.26 -5.66
CA ASN A 146 8.67 -1.55 -5.12
C ASN A 146 7.50 -2.55 -5.14
N TYR A 147 6.27 -2.09 -4.90
CA TYR A 147 5.09 -2.96 -4.98
C TYR A 147 4.85 -3.42 -6.41
N MET A 148 5.05 -2.53 -7.39
CA MET A 148 4.98 -2.90 -8.81
C MET A 148 6.08 -3.89 -9.18
N ASN A 149 7.31 -3.62 -8.80
CA ASN A 149 8.47 -4.45 -9.12
C ASN A 149 8.40 -5.84 -8.48
N TYR A 150 7.90 -5.93 -7.25
CA TYR A 150 7.92 -7.19 -6.50
C TYR A 150 6.61 -7.95 -6.58
N TRP A 151 5.44 -7.28 -6.56
CA TRP A 151 4.16 -7.97 -6.33
C TRP A 151 3.30 -8.14 -7.59
N ARG A 152 3.44 -7.26 -8.60
CA ARG A 152 2.64 -7.35 -9.83
C ARG A 152 2.95 -8.63 -10.60
N GLY A 153 1.90 -9.40 -10.96
CA GLY A 153 2.01 -10.68 -11.65
C GLY A 153 2.56 -11.81 -10.78
N THR A 154 2.26 -11.83 -9.47
CA THR A 154 2.74 -12.83 -8.52
C THR A 154 1.61 -13.41 -7.66
N LEU A 155 1.93 -14.44 -6.88
CA LEU A 155 0.98 -15.06 -5.94
C LEU A 155 0.48 -14.08 -4.86
N VAL A 156 1.25 -13.04 -4.49
CA VAL A 156 0.80 -11.97 -3.58
C VAL A 156 -0.32 -11.17 -4.22
N GLN A 157 -0.19 -10.77 -5.49
CA GLN A 157 -1.29 -10.10 -6.20
C GLN A 157 -2.54 -10.97 -6.25
N ASP A 158 -2.40 -12.26 -6.55
CA ASP A 158 -3.53 -13.19 -6.59
C ASP A 158 -4.20 -13.34 -5.23
N ALA A 159 -3.41 -13.38 -4.15
CA ALA A 159 -3.92 -13.44 -2.78
C ALA A 159 -4.68 -12.18 -2.38
N LEU A 160 -4.17 -10.99 -2.71
CA LEU A 160 -4.84 -9.71 -2.48
C LEU A 160 -6.15 -9.61 -3.27
N ASN A 161 -6.14 -10.00 -4.53
CA ASN A 161 -7.35 -10.03 -5.36
C ASN A 161 -8.38 -11.05 -4.86
N TYR A 162 -7.95 -12.20 -4.35
CA TYR A 162 -8.84 -13.16 -3.69
C TYR A 162 -9.51 -12.54 -2.46
N LEU A 163 -8.77 -11.82 -1.61
CA LEU A 163 -9.33 -11.15 -0.44
C LEU A 163 -10.36 -10.08 -0.83
N ALA A 164 -10.06 -9.28 -1.86
CA ALA A 164 -10.96 -8.22 -2.30
C ALA A 164 -12.25 -8.75 -2.93
N GLN A 165 -12.17 -9.80 -3.75
CA GLN A 165 -13.26 -10.23 -4.62
C GLN A 165 -14.02 -11.45 -4.09
N THR A 166 -13.34 -12.38 -3.42
CA THR A 166 -13.91 -13.66 -3.02
C THR A 166 -14.17 -13.74 -1.53
N LYS A 167 -13.14 -13.54 -0.70
CA LYS A 167 -13.28 -13.57 0.76
C LYS A 167 -14.00 -12.33 1.27
N GLN A 168 -13.91 -11.22 0.55
CA GLN A 168 -14.44 -9.91 0.92
C GLN A 168 -13.94 -9.45 2.30
N ALA A 169 -12.65 -9.66 2.55
CA ALA A 169 -11.97 -9.13 3.73
C ALA A 169 -11.69 -7.63 3.56
N PRO A 170 -11.74 -6.81 4.63
CA PRO A 170 -11.38 -5.41 4.55
C PRO A 170 -9.91 -5.25 4.13
N LEU A 171 -9.67 -4.41 3.12
CA LEU A 171 -8.36 -3.99 2.66
C LEU A 171 -8.12 -2.52 3.01
N GLY A 172 -6.88 -2.16 3.30
CA GLY A 172 -6.52 -0.76 3.49
C GLY A 172 -5.10 -0.49 3.05
N GLY A 173 -4.79 0.78 2.86
CA GLY A 173 -3.44 1.21 2.57
C GLY A 173 -3.22 2.68 2.90
N THR A 174 -1.98 3.01 3.30
CA THR A 174 -1.55 4.38 3.59
C THR A 174 -0.47 4.82 2.60
N SER A 175 -0.49 6.09 2.18
CA SER A 175 0.54 6.65 1.30
C SER A 175 0.73 5.78 0.03
N ALA A 176 1.90 5.19 -0.19
CA ALA A 176 2.16 4.28 -1.32
C ALA A 176 1.16 3.09 -1.38
N GLY A 177 0.73 2.57 -0.21
CA GLY A 177 -0.29 1.54 -0.14
C GLY A 177 -1.67 2.03 -0.58
N CYS A 178 -2.01 3.30 -0.34
CA CYS A 178 -3.22 3.93 -0.84
C CYS A 178 -3.15 4.14 -2.37
N ALA A 179 -1.98 4.55 -2.89
CA ALA A 179 -1.78 4.85 -4.31
C ALA A 179 -2.12 3.70 -5.25
N ILE A 180 -1.99 2.45 -4.79
CA ILE A 180 -2.12 1.24 -5.61
C ILE A 180 -3.47 0.53 -5.48
N LEU A 181 -4.41 1.05 -4.68
CA LEU A 181 -5.69 0.38 -4.43
C LEU A 181 -6.74 0.66 -5.51
N GLY A 182 -6.60 1.74 -6.27
CA GLY A 182 -7.48 2.05 -7.40
C GLY A 182 -7.27 1.11 -8.60
N SER A 183 -8.27 0.93 -9.46
CA SER A 183 -8.10 0.16 -10.68
C SER A 183 -7.22 0.87 -11.72
N ALA A 184 -7.19 2.22 -11.70
CA ALA A 184 -6.16 3.02 -12.32
C ALA A 184 -5.23 3.56 -11.22
N TYR A 185 -3.94 3.56 -11.45
CA TYR A 185 -2.99 3.95 -10.41
C TYR A 185 -1.69 4.56 -10.95
N PHE A 186 -1.08 5.37 -10.11
CA PHE A 186 0.24 5.96 -10.33
C PHE A 186 1.31 5.06 -9.70
N SER A 187 2.23 4.53 -10.52
CA SER A 187 3.22 3.51 -10.08
C SER A 187 4.45 4.09 -9.38
N GLY A 188 4.84 5.31 -9.72
CA GLY A 188 6.05 5.93 -9.18
C GLY A 188 7.38 5.36 -9.70
N GLU A 189 7.37 4.46 -10.68
CA GLU A 189 8.57 3.76 -11.18
C GLU A 189 9.64 4.71 -11.73
N ASN A 190 9.23 5.86 -12.26
CA ASN A 190 10.14 6.88 -12.80
C ASN A 190 10.19 8.15 -11.94
N GLY A 191 9.91 8.04 -10.64
CA GLY A 191 9.84 9.17 -9.72
C GLY A 191 8.42 9.68 -9.54
N SER A 192 8.29 10.88 -8.96
CA SER A 192 7.00 11.47 -8.60
C SER A 192 6.90 12.89 -9.17
N PRO A 193 5.98 13.16 -10.10
CA PRO A 193 5.86 14.49 -10.69
C PRO A 193 5.31 15.49 -9.67
N THR A 194 5.75 16.73 -9.77
CA THR A 194 5.07 17.87 -9.18
C THR A 194 3.75 18.16 -9.91
N ALA A 195 2.86 18.95 -9.31
CA ALA A 195 1.66 19.42 -9.99
C ALA A 195 1.99 20.18 -11.28
N THR A 196 2.95 21.11 -11.21
CA THR A 196 3.38 21.92 -12.36
C THR A 196 3.95 21.04 -13.48
N GLU A 197 4.81 20.08 -13.15
CA GLU A 197 5.39 19.17 -14.15
C GLU A 197 4.30 18.37 -14.89
N ALA A 198 3.39 17.74 -14.15
CA ALA A 198 2.31 16.96 -14.74
C ALA A 198 1.32 17.80 -15.56
N LEU A 199 1.04 19.03 -15.14
CA LEU A 199 0.14 19.94 -15.86
C LEU A 199 0.80 20.53 -17.11
N THR A 200 2.12 20.80 -17.05
CA THR A 200 2.87 21.36 -18.19
C THR A 200 3.14 20.30 -19.26
N ASN A 201 3.35 19.05 -18.84
CA ASN A 201 3.52 17.91 -19.73
C ASN A 201 2.87 16.67 -19.12
N PRO A 202 1.60 16.35 -19.43
CA PRO A 202 0.93 15.15 -18.92
C PRO A 202 1.65 13.83 -19.27
N TYR A 203 2.54 13.86 -20.26
CA TYR A 203 3.39 12.74 -20.68
C TYR A 203 4.83 12.87 -20.21
N ALA A 204 5.09 13.68 -19.15
CA ALA A 204 6.41 13.68 -18.52
C ALA A 204 6.80 12.25 -18.09
N PRO A 205 8.07 11.84 -18.22
CA PRO A 205 8.52 10.49 -17.87
C PRO A 205 8.17 10.06 -16.45
N THR A 206 8.07 11.04 -15.54
CA THR A 206 7.66 10.82 -14.14
C THR A 206 6.17 10.49 -13.97
N VAL A 207 5.32 10.73 -15.00
CA VAL A 207 3.88 10.40 -14.99
C VAL A 207 3.68 8.99 -15.52
N THR A 208 3.88 8.00 -14.66
CA THR A 208 3.74 6.58 -15.01
C THR A 208 2.44 6.00 -14.44
N LEU A 209 1.47 5.75 -15.32
CA LEU A 209 0.13 5.28 -14.97
C LEU A 209 -0.13 3.89 -15.55
N TYR A 210 -0.90 3.09 -14.82
CA TYR A 210 -1.38 1.77 -15.26
C TYR A 210 -2.86 1.61 -14.95
N HIS A 211 -3.50 0.63 -15.60
CA HIS A 211 -4.93 0.37 -15.46
C HIS A 211 -5.23 -1.14 -15.55
N ASP A 212 -6.03 -1.64 -14.60
CA ASP A 212 -6.59 -3.01 -14.53
C ASP A 212 -5.58 -4.18 -14.57
N ASP A 213 -4.31 -3.93 -14.29
CA ASP A 213 -3.25 -4.94 -14.36
C ASP A 213 -2.68 -5.36 -12.99
N PHE A 214 -3.19 -4.78 -11.90
CA PHE A 214 -2.72 -5.08 -10.54
C PHE A 214 -3.87 -5.40 -9.57
N LEU A 215 -4.28 -4.50 -8.69
CA LEU A 215 -5.33 -4.79 -7.71
C LEU A 215 -6.73 -4.52 -8.30
N ARG A 216 -7.66 -5.40 -7.97
CA ARG A 216 -9.05 -5.34 -8.42
C ARG A 216 -10.00 -5.27 -7.23
N VAL A 217 -10.06 -4.11 -6.61
CA VAL A 217 -10.98 -3.82 -5.50
C VAL A 217 -12.33 -3.39 -6.09
N PRO A 218 -13.43 -4.16 -5.92
CA PRO A 218 -14.66 -3.94 -6.66
C PRO A 218 -15.23 -2.53 -6.54
N VAL A 219 -15.25 -1.94 -5.33
CA VAL A 219 -15.78 -0.60 -5.09
C VAL A 219 -14.87 0.53 -5.62
N LEU A 220 -13.63 0.22 -6.02
CA LEU A 220 -12.68 1.17 -6.62
C LEU A 220 -12.49 0.96 -8.12
N ARG A 221 -13.40 0.23 -8.77
CA ARG A 221 -13.38 0.10 -10.23
C ARG A 221 -13.58 1.47 -10.90
N GLY A 222 -12.69 1.82 -11.83
CA GLY A 222 -12.69 3.14 -12.48
C GLY A 222 -12.22 4.28 -11.57
N VAL A 223 -11.59 3.97 -10.43
CA VAL A 223 -11.05 4.97 -9.51
C VAL A 223 -9.53 5.04 -9.63
N LEU A 224 -9.02 6.26 -9.62
CA LEU A 224 -7.60 6.60 -9.45
C LEU A 224 -7.44 7.33 -8.11
N THR A 225 -6.55 6.85 -7.25
CA THR A 225 -6.31 7.42 -5.91
C THR A 225 -5.06 8.29 -5.89
N ASP A 226 -5.06 9.38 -5.08
CA ASP A 226 -3.87 10.13 -4.74
C ASP A 226 -3.85 10.48 -3.24
N GLN A 227 -2.67 10.59 -2.67
CA GLN A 227 -2.44 10.71 -1.23
C GLN A 227 -1.47 11.87 -0.92
N HIS A 228 -1.28 12.24 0.38
CA HIS A 228 -0.52 13.44 0.79
C HIS A 228 -0.98 14.71 0.04
N TYR A 229 -2.27 14.82 -0.16
CA TYR A 229 -2.85 15.57 -1.27
C TYR A 229 -2.57 17.06 -1.21
N LEU A 230 -2.94 17.70 -0.09
CA LEU A 230 -2.66 19.13 0.13
C LEU A 230 -1.22 19.33 0.59
N THR A 231 -0.74 18.46 1.48
CA THR A 231 0.58 18.56 2.09
C THR A 231 1.70 18.59 1.06
N ARG A 232 1.51 17.93 -0.10
CA ARG A 232 2.50 17.86 -1.20
C ARG A 232 2.03 18.51 -2.49
N ASP A 233 1.04 19.40 -2.43
CA ASP A 233 0.48 20.11 -3.59
C ASP A 233 0.20 19.19 -4.79
N ARG A 234 -0.65 18.16 -4.58
CA ARG A 234 -0.95 17.15 -5.59
C ARG A 234 -2.22 17.35 -6.45
N PRO A 235 -3.10 18.34 -6.19
CA PRO A 235 -4.29 18.53 -7.01
C PRO A 235 -4.01 18.58 -8.52
N GLY A 236 -3.00 19.34 -8.95
CA GLY A 236 -2.67 19.48 -10.37
C GLY A 236 -2.24 18.17 -11.02
N ARG A 237 -1.38 17.39 -10.35
CA ARG A 237 -0.94 16.10 -10.91
C ARG A 237 -2.08 15.10 -11.00
N HIS A 238 -2.98 15.08 -10.01
CA HIS A 238 -4.14 14.18 -10.01
C HIS A 238 -5.09 14.50 -11.18
N VAL A 239 -5.33 15.78 -11.46
CA VAL A 239 -6.09 16.21 -12.64
C VAL A 239 -5.41 15.76 -13.94
N ALA A 240 -4.09 15.88 -14.03
CA ALA A 240 -3.34 15.38 -15.20
C ALA A 240 -3.45 13.85 -15.32
N PHE A 241 -3.43 13.10 -14.22
CA PHE A 241 -3.63 11.65 -14.23
C PHE A 241 -5.03 11.25 -14.72
N LEU A 242 -6.07 11.95 -14.29
CA LEU A 242 -7.44 11.74 -14.77
C LEU A 242 -7.58 12.06 -16.27
N ALA A 243 -6.94 13.13 -16.73
CA ALA A 243 -6.90 13.51 -18.14
C ALA A 243 -6.19 12.43 -18.99
N ARG A 244 -5.08 11.88 -18.47
CA ARG A 244 -4.35 10.77 -19.12
C ARG A 244 -5.19 9.50 -19.14
N ALA A 245 -5.90 9.15 -18.05
CA ALA A 245 -6.77 7.98 -18.02
C ALA A 245 -7.84 8.05 -19.12
N TRP A 246 -8.38 9.24 -19.36
CA TRP A 246 -9.28 9.44 -20.49
C TRP A 246 -8.58 9.27 -21.84
N GLN A 247 -7.45 9.95 -22.03
CA GLN A 247 -6.77 9.98 -23.32
C GLN A 247 -6.22 8.60 -23.72
N ASP A 248 -5.63 7.88 -22.74
CA ASP A 248 -4.92 6.63 -23.03
C ASP A 248 -5.85 5.42 -23.09
N TRP A 249 -6.94 5.41 -22.32
CA TRP A 249 -7.82 4.23 -22.16
C TRP A 249 -9.30 4.51 -22.40
N GLY A 250 -9.69 5.75 -22.72
CA GLY A 250 -11.11 6.11 -22.79
C GLY A 250 -11.81 5.99 -21.42
N LEU A 251 -11.05 5.95 -20.32
CA LEU A 251 -11.58 5.73 -18.99
C LEU A 251 -12.02 7.06 -18.37
N LEU A 252 -13.33 7.22 -18.14
CA LEU A 252 -13.89 8.26 -17.29
C LEU A 252 -13.55 7.98 -15.81
N ALA A 253 -12.28 8.02 -15.49
CA ALA A 253 -11.82 7.73 -14.13
C ALA A 253 -12.38 8.76 -13.13
N GLN A 254 -12.80 8.26 -11.96
CA GLN A 254 -13.09 9.10 -10.80
C GLN A 254 -11.81 9.20 -9.96
N GLY A 255 -11.58 10.37 -9.36
CA GLY A 255 -10.48 10.59 -8.43
C GLY A 255 -10.94 10.48 -6.99
N ILE A 256 -10.20 9.77 -6.15
CA ILE A 256 -10.31 9.86 -4.69
C ILE A 256 -8.96 10.29 -4.14
N ALA A 257 -8.90 11.48 -3.56
CA ALA A 257 -7.67 12.03 -3.02
C ALA A 257 -7.79 12.24 -1.52
N VAL A 258 -6.73 11.87 -0.80
CA VAL A 258 -6.72 11.89 0.67
C VAL A 258 -5.48 12.63 1.16
N ASP A 259 -5.69 13.64 2.00
CA ASP A 259 -4.57 14.36 2.60
C ASP A 259 -4.01 13.64 3.84
N GLU A 260 -2.85 14.06 4.32
CA GLU A 260 -2.21 13.45 5.49
C GLU A 260 -3.12 13.48 6.72
N ARG A 261 -2.98 12.50 7.60
CA ARG A 261 -3.77 12.33 8.83
C ARG A 261 -5.27 12.22 8.58
N THR A 262 -5.63 11.70 7.40
CA THR A 262 -7.01 11.55 6.96
C THR A 262 -7.17 10.19 6.27
N ALA A 263 -8.35 9.61 6.39
CA ALA A 263 -8.71 8.34 5.78
C ALA A 263 -10.11 8.41 5.18
N VAL A 264 -10.29 7.79 4.02
CA VAL A 264 -11.60 7.51 3.42
C VAL A 264 -11.91 6.03 3.65
N CYS A 265 -12.97 5.74 4.41
CA CYS A 265 -13.46 4.39 4.64
C CYS A 265 -14.65 4.15 3.72
N VAL A 266 -14.51 3.21 2.80
CA VAL A 266 -15.53 2.86 1.80
C VAL A 266 -16.14 1.51 2.14
N ALA A 267 -17.42 1.48 2.40
CA ALA A 267 -18.18 0.26 2.65
C ALA A 267 -18.41 -0.54 1.34
N PRO A 268 -18.78 -1.83 1.41
CA PRO A 268 -19.01 -2.66 0.22
C PRO A 268 -20.11 -2.14 -0.72
N ASP A 269 -21.05 -1.36 -0.20
CA ASP A 269 -22.11 -0.70 -1.00
C ASP A 269 -21.61 0.57 -1.73
N GLY A 270 -20.34 0.93 -1.58
CA GLY A 270 -19.74 2.13 -2.15
C GLY A 270 -19.95 3.39 -1.30
N THR A 271 -20.59 3.31 -0.14
CA THR A 271 -20.72 4.46 0.76
C THR A 271 -19.41 4.78 1.44
N ALA A 272 -18.91 5.99 1.28
CA ALA A 272 -17.67 6.49 1.87
C ALA A 272 -17.93 7.50 2.99
N GLN A 273 -17.10 7.44 4.04
CA GLN A 273 -16.98 8.42 5.11
C GLN A 273 -15.53 8.84 5.28
N VAL A 274 -15.31 10.08 5.72
CA VAL A 274 -13.98 10.68 5.89
C VAL A 274 -13.65 10.82 7.36
N PHE A 275 -12.59 10.14 7.80
CA PHE A 275 -12.07 10.16 9.16
C PHE A 275 -10.77 10.94 9.21
N GLY A 276 -10.44 11.53 10.38
CA GLY A 276 -9.16 12.20 10.60
C GLY A 276 -9.25 13.70 10.68
N ARG A 277 -8.15 14.40 10.36
CA ARG A 277 -7.97 15.82 10.72
C ARG A 277 -7.79 16.78 9.55
N SER A 278 -7.68 16.27 8.32
CA SER A 278 -7.61 17.08 7.11
C SER A 278 -8.79 16.77 6.20
N LYS A 279 -8.59 16.68 4.90
CA LYS A 279 -9.67 16.61 3.91
C LYS A 279 -9.47 15.43 2.95
N ALA A 280 -10.58 15.00 2.37
CA ALA A 280 -10.62 14.14 1.19
C ALA A 280 -11.36 14.83 0.06
N TYR A 281 -11.03 14.47 -1.16
CA TYR A 281 -11.59 15.03 -2.38
C TYR A 281 -12.07 13.90 -3.28
N PHE A 282 -13.28 14.05 -3.79
CA PHE A 282 -13.90 13.13 -4.74
C PHE A 282 -14.08 13.87 -6.05
N LEU A 283 -13.33 13.47 -7.07
CA LEU A 283 -13.29 14.14 -8.37
C LEU A 283 -14.00 13.30 -9.42
N ARG A 284 -14.81 13.94 -10.26
CA ARG A 284 -15.33 13.30 -11.46
C ARG A 284 -15.34 14.26 -12.63
N PRO A 285 -15.10 13.79 -13.87
CA PRO A 285 -15.40 14.59 -15.05
C PRO A 285 -16.86 15.06 -15.02
N ALA A 286 -17.10 16.35 -15.25
CA ALA A 286 -18.44 16.91 -15.18
C ALA A 286 -19.32 16.50 -16.37
N ALA A 287 -18.69 16.25 -17.51
CA ALA A 287 -19.34 15.75 -18.72
C ALA A 287 -18.51 14.59 -19.33
N ALA A 288 -19.17 13.72 -20.09
CA ALA A 288 -18.52 12.68 -20.87
C ALA A 288 -17.82 13.26 -22.14
N ARG A 289 -16.95 14.25 -21.93
CA ARG A 289 -16.19 14.92 -22.97
C ARG A 289 -14.70 14.88 -22.61
N PRO A 290 -13.83 14.56 -23.58
CA PRO A 290 -12.39 14.52 -23.34
C PRO A 290 -11.85 15.92 -23.01
N PRO A 291 -10.67 15.99 -22.36
CA PRO A 291 -9.90 17.22 -22.32
C PRO A 291 -9.62 17.75 -23.73
N GLU A 292 -9.58 19.09 -23.89
CA GLU A 292 -9.33 19.72 -25.17
C GLU A 292 -7.92 19.45 -25.70
N ARG A 293 -6.93 19.22 -24.81
CA ARG A 293 -5.56 18.87 -25.18
C ARG A 293 -4.87 18.07 -24.09
N VAL A 294 -4.44 16.84 -24.43
CA VAL A 294 -3.54 15.99 -23.64
C VAL A 294 -2.50 15.45 -24.60
N ALA A 295 -1.32 16.06 -24.67
CA ALA A 295 -0.28 15.71 -25.63
C ALA A 295 1.12 15.83 -25.03
N THR A 296 2.06 15.03 -25.55
CA THR A 296 3.46 15.04 -25.13
C THR A 296 4.08 16.43 -25.33
N GLY A 297 4.75 16.93 -24.29
CA GLY A 297 5.47 18.19 -24.32
C GLY A 297 4.57 19.43 -24.45
N GLN A 298 3.26 19.29 -24.23
CA GLN A 298 2.32 20.38 -24.28
C GLN A 298 1.55 20.51 -22.98
N PRO A 299 1.26 21.75 -22.52
CA PRO A 299 0.44 21.98 -21.35
C PRO A 299 -0.96 21.38 -21.51
N LEU A 300 -1.47 20.79 -20.44
CA LEU A 300 -2.83 20.28 -20.35
C LEU A 300 -3.85 21.41 -20.58
N GLN A 301 -4.88 21.11 -21.38
CA GLN A 301 -6.05 21.97 -21.57
C GLN A 301 -7.30 21.15 -21.25
N TRP A 302 -8.02 21.53 -20.22
CA TRP A 302 -9.28 20.89 -19.83
C TRP A 302 -10.21 21.93 -19.24
N LEU A 303 -10.92 22.65 -20.10
CA LEU A 303 -11.74 23.79 -19.72
C LEU A 303 -13.20 23.42 -19.46
N GLN A 304 -13.85 22.82 -20.48
CA GLN A 304 -15.28 22.52 -20.44
C GLN A 304 -16.12 23.69 -19.88
N GLN A 305 -15.86 24.90 -20.36
CA GLN A 305 -16.48 26.13 -19.87
C GLN A 305 -16.22 26.39 -18.37
N GLN A 306 -15.01 26.08 -17.88
CA GLN A 306 -14.58 26.17 -16.48
C GLN A 306 -15.26 25.16 -15.55
N GLN A 307 -15.78 24.07 -16.11
CA GLN A 307 -16.49 23.00 -15.39
C GLN A 307 -15.96 21.62 -15.81
N ALA A 308 -14.62 21.47 -15.98
CA ALA A 308 -14.06 20.21 -16.43
C ALA A 308 -14.26 19.08 -15.42
N LEU A 309 -14.06 19.35 -14.15
CA LEU A 309 -14.23 18.41 -13.05
C LEU A 309 -15.18 18.97 -11.99
N ALA A 310 -16.18 18.18 -11.63
CA ALA A 310 -16.94 18.40 -10.40
C ALA A 310 -16.16 17.73 -9.24
N VAL A 311 -15.83 18.49 -8.22
CA VAL A 311 -15.03 18.05 -7.08
C VAL A 311 -15.80 18.25 -5.79
N TYR A 312 -15.99 17.18 -5.04
CA TYR A 312 -16.62 17.23 -3.73
C TYR A 312 -15.58 17.13 -2.64
N GLU A 313 -15.43 18.18 -1.85
CA GLU A 313 -14.49 18.28 -0.73
C GLU A 313 -15.21 17.92 0.57
N VAL A 314 -14.62 17.01 1.37
CA VAL A 314 -15.13 16.62 2.70
C VAL A 314 -14.03 16.75 3.73
N ALA A 315 -14.29 17.50 4.81
CA ALA A 315 -13.40 17.53 5.97
C ALA A 315 -13.55 16.22 6.78
N GLY A 316 -12.44 15.69 7.28
CA GLY A 316 -12.44 14.53 8.18
C GLY A 316 -12.90 14.90 9.58
N SER A 317 -13.33 13.89 10.34
CA SER A 317 -13.59 13.99 11.78
C SER A 317 -13.16 12.70 12.47
N GLU A 318 -13.10 12.71 13.80
CA GLU A 318 -12.75 11.52 14.58
C GLU A 318 -13.83 10.42 14.50
N THR A 319 -15.09 10.80 14.26
CA THR A 319 -16.23 9.87 14.20
C THR A 319 -16.67 9.53 12.76
N GLY A 320 -15.99 10.10 11.76
CA GLY A 320 -16.37 10.00 10.35
C GLY A 320 -17.33 11.11 9.94
N GLN A 321 -17.01 11.80 8.85
CA GLN A 321 -17.79 12.91 8.30
C GLN A 321 -18.18 12.59 6.86
N GLY A 322 -19.29 13.16 6.44
CA GLY A 322 -19.81 13.03 5.09
C GLY A 322 -20.43 11.67 4.78
N ARG A 323 -21.16 11.65 3.68
CA ARG A 323 -21.66 10.43 3.06
C ARG A 323 -21.56 10.60 1.55
N VAL A 324 -20.65 9.87 0.93
CA VAL A 324 -20.34 9.97 -0.50
C VAL A 324 -20.46 8.60 -1.12
N SER A 325 -21.19 8.46 -2.23
CA SER A 325 -21.17 7.24 -3.01
C SER A 325 -19.96 7.27 -3.97
N VAL A 326 -19.01 6.37 -3.81
CA VAL A 326 -17.85 6.29 -4.73
C VAL A 326 -18.18 5.58 -6.04
N THR A 327 -19.31 4.92 -6.13
CA THR A 327 -19.83 4.31 -7.36
C THR A 327 -20.74 5.24 -8.15
N ASP A 328 -21.26 6.27 -7.49
CA ASP A 328 -22.09 7.32 -8.11
C ASP A 328 -21.89 8.65 -7.38
N LEU A 329 -20.83 9.36 -7.70
CA LEU A 329 -20.55 10.70 -7.15
C LEU A 329 -21.60 11.76 -7.53
N GLY A 330 -22.55 11.43 -8.41
CA GLY A 330 -23.68 12.30 -8.77
C GLY A 330 -24.83 12.24 -7.76
N SER A 331 -24.93 11.18 -6.96
CA SER A 331 -26.04 10.97 -6.01
C SER A 331 -25.83 11.78 -4.73
N ALA A 332 -26.37 12.99 -4.66
CA ALA A 332 -26.53 13.88 -3.50
C ALA A 332 -25.59 13.58 -2.29
N PRO A 333 -24.26 13.77 -2.42
CA PRO A 333 -23.34 13.57 -1.31
C PRO A 333 -23.62 14.57 -0.19
N GLN A 334 -23.30 14.20 1.06
CA GLN A 334 -23.60 15.01 2.25
C GLN A 334 -22.32 15.32 3.03
N GLY A 335 -22.31 16.45 3.74
CA GLY A 335 -21.26 16.81 4.70
C GLY A 335 -20.02 17.46 4.09
N GLY A 336 -20.07 17.89 2.86
CA GLY A 336 -19.00 18.57 2.16
C GLY A 336 -19.47 19.70 1.27
N THR A 337 -18.61 20.17 0.38
CA THR A 337 -18.87 21.28 -0.55
C THR A 337 -18.41 20.94 -1.95
N TRP A 338 -19.21 21.40 -2.93
CA TRP A 338 -18.88 21.26 -4.33
C TRP A 338 -17.98 22.38 -4.82
N GLN A 339 -17.07 22.02 -5.76
CA GLN A 339 -16.21 22.93 -6.49
C GLN A 339 -16.19 22.55 -7.96
N TRP A 340 -15.90 23.53 -8.84
CA TRP A 340 -15.50 23.31 -10.22
C TRP A 340 -13.99 23.45 -10.35
N TRP A 341 -13.35 22.47 -10.96
CA TRP A 341 -11.94 22.55 -11.30
C TRP A 341 -11.77 22.46 -12.81
N TRP A 342 -10.82 23.23 -13.32
CA TRP A 342 -10.45 23.21 -14.74
C TRP A 342 -8.98 23.54 -14.89
N VAL A 343 -8.40 23.18 -16.06
CA VAL A 343 -7.01 23.47 -16.39
C VAL A 343 -7.00 24.32 -17.66
N ASP A 344 -6.37 25.49 -17.59
CA ASP A 344 -6.12 26.36 -18.72
C ASP A 344 -4.61 26.47 -18.93
N ASN A 345 -4.14 26.02 -20.08
CA ASN A 345 -2.74 26.06 -20.50
C ASN A 345 -1.76 25.61 -19.40
N GLY A 346 -2.05 24.46 -18.75
CA GLY A 346 -1.20 23.87 -17.72
C GLY A 346 -1.33 24.51 -16.33
N GLN A 347 -2.29 25.39 -16.11
CA GLN A 347 -2.59 25.96 -14.81
C GLN A 347 -3.95 25.48 -14.29
N LEU A 348 -3.96 24.96 -13.07
CA LEU A 348 -5.17 24.52 -12.39
C LEU A 348 -5.90 25.70 -11.77
N TYR A 349 -7.19 25.78 -12.02
CA TYR A 349 -8.12 26.73 -11.41
C TYR A 349 -9.20 25.99 -10.63
N GLN A 350 -9.66 26.62 -9.56
CA GLN A 350 -10.66 26.06 -8.63
C GLN A 350 -11.66 27.15 -8.25
N ALA A 351 -12.96 26.87 -8.34
CA ALA A 351 -14.02 27.77 -7.92
C ALA A 351 -15.10 27.00 -7.14
N ARG A 352 -15.65 27.60 -6.10
CA ARG A 352 -16.81 27.05 -5.41
C ARG A 352 -18.04 27.08 -6.34
N GLN A 353 -18.88 26.05 -6.23
CA GLN A 353 -20.21 26.07 -6.84
C GLN A 353 -21.19 26.92 -6.05
#